data_d048980a0c7ff3c21dc5971a13ac7653
#
_entry.id   d048980a0c7ff3c21dc5971a13ac7653
#
_cell.length_a   1.000
_cell.length_b   1.000
_cell.length_c   1.000
_cell.angle_alpha   90.00
_cell.angle_beta   90.00
_cell.angle_gamma   90.00
#
_symmetry.space_group_name_H-M   'P 1'
#
loop_
_entity.id
_entity.type
_entity.pdbx_description
1 polymer ?
#
loop_
_entity_poly.entity_id
_entity_poly.type
_entity_poly.pdbx_seq_one_letter_code
_entity_poly.pdbx_strand_id
1 'polypeptide(L)'
;MDKIIILAGGYSNEREISLITAASVTKELKKNKKYKLLTIEPDGDFVKKLRKFKPKLVLNLLHGRYGEDGYIQSILESEKVKYTHSGVLSSSLAIDKEISKKIFIKNKILTPPYFKFILKKI
;
A
#
# COMPACT_ATOMS: atom_id res chain seq x y z
N MET A 1 -6.75 -24.17 -0.67
CA MET A 1 -7.16 -22.78 -1.00
C MET A 1 -6.04 -21.84 -0.61
N ASP A 2 -5.59 -21.00 -1.51
CA ASP A 2 -4.60 -19.96 -1.23
C ASP A 2 -5.24 -18.86 -0.36
N LYS A 3 -4.60 -18.56 0.77
CA LYS A 3 -5.05 -17.52 1.69
C LYS A 3 -4.53 -16.15 1.23
N ILE A 4 -5.42 -15.20 1.04
CA ILE A 4 -5.08 -13.84 0.62
C ILE A 4 -5.69 -12.86 1.61
N ILE A 5 -4.87 -11.94 2.13
CA ILE A 5 -5.36 -10.78 2.86
C ILE A 5 -5.56 -9.63 1.87
N ILE A 6 -6.68 -8.94 1.98
CA ILE A 6 -6.95 -7.66 1.34
C ILE A 6 -6.79 -6.61 2.41
N LEU A 7 -5.71 -5.83 2.31
CA LEU A 7 -5.42 -4.76 3.25
C LEU A 7 -6.01 -3.46 2.70
N ALA A 8 -6.96 -2.89 3.41
CA ALA A 8 -7.73 -1.74 2.95
C ALA A 8 -8.11 -0.80 4.10
N GLY A 9 -8.65 0.37 3.79
CA GLY A 9 -9.01 1.39 4.78
C GLY A 9 -7.81 2.23 5.19
N GLY A 10 -7.38 2.10 6.43
CA GLY A 10 -6.23 2.82 6.97
C GLY A 10 -6.56 4.22 7.50
N TYR A 11 -5.53 5.04 7.70
CA TYR A 11 -5.62 6.32 8.43
C TYR A 11 -5.53 7.55 7.53
N SER A 12 -5.40 7.38 6.21
CA SER A 12 -5.31 8.51 5.29
C SER A 12 -6.69 9.10 4.98
N ASN A 13 -6.71 10.31 4.43
CA ASN A 13 -7.94 10.92 3.93
C ASN A 13 -8.57 10.15 2.76
N GLU A 14 -7.84 9.19 2.19
CA GLU A 14 -8.28 8.33 1.09
C GLU A 14 -8.85 6.98 1.56
N ARG A 15 -9.13 6.85 2.87
CA ARG A 15 -9.65 5.61 3.46
C ARG A 15 -10.89 5.07 2.75
N GLU A 16 -11.85 5.92 2.42
CA GLU A 16 -13.08 5.51 1.73
C GLU A 16 -12.80 4.95 0.34
N ILE A 17 -11.89 5.59 -0.41
CA ILE A 17 -11.48 5.11 -1.74
C ILE A 17 -10.82 3.73 -1.64
N SER A 18 -9.99 3.54 -0.63
CA SER A 18 -9.37 2.24 -0.34
C SER A 18 -10.41 1.15 -0.09
N LEU A 19 -11.46 1.44 0.69
CA LEU A 19 -12.55 0.50 0.98
C LEU A 19 -13.38 0.17 -0.26
N ILE A 20 -13.67 1.16 -1.12
CA ILE A 20 -14.38 0.95 -2.39
C ILE A 20 -13.56 0.05 -3.33
N THR A 21 -12.25 0.33 -3.45
CA THR A 21 -11.32 -0.49 -4.23
C THR A 21 -11.31 -1.93 -3.72
N ALA A 22 -11.21 -2.10 -2.40
CA ALA A 22 -11.21 -3.42 -1.77
C ALA A 22 -12.50 -4.20 -1.98
N ALA A 23 -13.65 -3.52 -1.94
CA ALA A 23 -14.95 -4.15 -2.22
C ALA A 23 -15.00 -4.69 -3.65
N SER A 24 -14.54 -3.90 -4.63
CA SER A 24 -14.50 -4.29 -6.04
C SER A 24 -13.56 -5.48 -6.28
N VAL A 25 -12.34 -5.42 -5.74
CA VAL A 25 -11.34 -6.49 -5.85
C VAL A 25 -11.84 -7.77 -5.16
N THR A 26 -12.43 -7.64 -3.97
CA THR A 26 -12.98 -8.79 -3.23
C THR A 26 -14.09 -9.47 -4.01
N LYS A 27 -14.97 -8.70 -4.65
CA LYS A 27 -16.06 -9.22 -5.48
C LYS A 27 -15.52 -10.06 -6.64
N GLU A 28 -14.48 -9.58 -7.32
CA GLU A 28 -13.86 -10.31 -8.43
C GLU A 28 -13.13 -11.56 -7.96
N LEU A 29 -12.33 -11.46 -6.90
CA LEU A 29 -11.58 -12.61 -6.40
C LEU A 29 -12.47 -13.72 -5.84
N LYS A 30 -13.63 -13.40 -5.29
CA LYS A 30 -14.61 -14.39 -4.80
C LYS A 30 -15.18 -15.29 -5.91
N LYS A 31 -15.11 -14.88 -7.18
CA LYS A 31 -15.51 -15.73 -8.31
C LYS A 31 -14.61 -16.96 -8.46
N ASN A 32 -13.38 -16.88 -7.96
CA ASN A 32 -12.44 -17.99 -7.98
C ASN A 32 -12.42 -18.71 -6.61
N LYS A 33 -13.01 -19.91 -6.57
CA LYS A 33 -13.09 -20.73 -5.37
C LYS A 33 -11.74 -21.21 -4.80
N LYS A 34 -10.63 -20.94 -5.50
CA LYS A 34 -9.26 -21.27 -5.04
C LYS A 34 -8.77 -20.37 -3.91
N TYR A 35 -9.40 -19.22 -3.70
CA TYR A 35 -8.94 -18.23 -2.73
C TYR A 35 -9.80 -18.23 -1.45
N LYS A 36 -9.11 -18.15 -0.32
CA LYS A 36 -9.71 -17.81 0.97
C LYS A 36 -9.31 -16.37 1.29
N LEU A 37 -10.30 -15.46 1.29
CA LEU A 37 -10.07 -14.02 1.43
C LEU A 37 -10.37 -13.56 2.85
N LEU A 38 -9.55 -12.62 3.35
CA LEU A 38 -9.79 -11.89 4.58
C LEU A 38 -9.47 -10.42 4.33
N THR A 39 -10.45 -9.53 4.48
CA THR A 39 -10.22 -8.08 4.42
C THR A 39 -9.97 -7.57 5.83
N ILE A 40 -8.90 -6.81 6.02
CA ILE A 40 -8.51 -6.20 7.30
C ILE A 40 -8.01 -4.77 7.09
N GLU A 41 -8.13 -3.97 8.15
CA GLU A 41 -7.49 -2.65 8.25
C GLU A 41 -6.16 -2.76 9.01
N PRO A 42 -5.22 -1.85 8.78
CA PRO A 42 -3.93 -1.81 9.49
C PRO A 42 -4.08 -1.18 10.88
N ASP A 43 -4.95 -1.74 11.70
CA ASP A 43 -5.18 -1.36 13.08
C ASP A 43 -4.15 -1.99 14.05
N GLY A 44 -4.29 -1.71 15.36
CA GLY A 44 -3.40 -2.24 16.39
C GLY A 44 -3.31 -3.78 16.45
N ASP A 45 -4.31 -4.48 15.93
CA ASP A 45 -4.35 -5.94 15.85
C ASP A 45 -3.88 -6.51 14.50
N PHE A 46 -3.46 -5.64 13.57
CA PHE A 46 -3.09 -6.03 12.21
C PHE A 46 -2.09 -7.20 12.17
N VAL A 47 -0.96 -7.07 12.85
CA VAL A 47 0.09 -8.11 12.86
C VAL A 47 -0.42 -9.41 13.47
N LYS A 48 -1.22 -9.33 14.53
CA LYS A 48 -1.85 -10.50 15.15
C LYS A 48 -2.80 -11.23 14.20
N LYS A 49 -3.63 -10.47 13.46
CA LYS A 49 -4.52 -11.01 12.43
C LYS A 49 -3.73 -11.65 11.29
N LEU A 50 -2.65 -11.01 10.84
CA LEU A 50 -1.73 -11.49 9.83
C LEU A 50 -1.13 -12.86 10.20
N ARG A 51 -0.53 -12.94 11.40
CA ARG A 51 0.08 -14.18 11.93
C ARG A 51 -0.93 -15.31 12.11
N LYS A 52 -2.14 -14.99 12.59
CA LYS A 52 -3.21 -15.98 12.76
C LYS A 52 -3.72 -16.53 11.43
N PHE A 53 -3.91 -15.66 10.44
CA PHE A 53 -4.44 -16.05 9.13
C PHE A 53 -3.40 -16.74 8.26
N LYS A 54 -2.11 -16.39 8.39
CA LYS A 54 -0.98 -16.93 7.61
C LYS A 54 -1.23 -16.83 6.11
N PRO A 55 -1.32 -15.62 5.54
CA PRO A 55 -1.61 -15.44 4.13
C PRO A 55 -0.42 -15.86 3.26
N LYS A 56 -0.70 -16.33 2.06
CA LYS A 56 0.27 -16.52 0.99
C LYS A 56 0.66 -15.18 0.35
N LEU A 57 -0.28 -14.24 0.34
CA LEU A 57 -0.14 -12.93 -0.27
C LEU A 57 -1.01 -11.90 0.46
N VAL A 58 -0.49 -10.69 0.58
CA VAL A 58 -1.27 -9.51 0.98
C VAL A 58 -1.45 -8.61 -0.25
N LEU A 59 -2.70 -8.35 -0.61
CA LEU A 59 -3.05 -7.29 -1.57
C LEU A 59 -3.14 -5.98 -0.80
N ASN A 60 -2.15 -5.11 -1.00
CA ASN A 60 -2.16 -3.80 -0.38
C ASN A 60 -3.01 -2.86 -1.23
N LEU A 61 -4.21 -2.54 -0.78
CA LEU A 61 -5.14 -1.61 -1.42
C LEU A 61 -5.31 -0.32 -0.61
N LEU A 62 -4.36 -0.04 0.26
CA LEU A 62 -4.29 1.23 0.97
C LEU A 62 -3.89 2.35 0.00
N HIS A 63 -4.37 3.55 0.26
CA HIS A 63 -4.02 4.76 -0.48
C HIS A 63 -3.36 5.78 0.45
N GLY A 64 -2.39 6.51 -0.09
CA GLY A 64 -1.71 7.58 0.63
C GLY A 64 -0.83 7.10 1.76
N ARG A 65 -0.75 7.96 2.79
CA ARG A 65 0.17 7.78 3.92
C ARG A 65 -0.07 6.48 4.68
N TYR A 66 1.03 5.85 5.08
CA TYR A 66 1.18 4.53 5.69
C TYR A 66 0.92 3.34 4.75
N GLY A 67 0.21 3.53 3.64
CA GLY A 67 -0.04 2.48 2.66
C GLY A 67 0.94 2.47 1.48
N GLU A 68 1.46 3.65 1.10
CA GLU A 68 2.28 3.84 -0.10
C GLU A 68 3.67 4.42 0.18
N ASP A 69 4.01 4.67 1.45
CA ASP A 69 5.23 5.35 1.87
C ASP A 69 6.33 4.43 2.42
N GLY A 70 6.14 3.12 2.34
CA GLY A 70 7.08 2.12 2.86
C GLY A 70 6.76 1.63 4.26
N TYR A 71 5.86 2.29 5.00
CA TYR A 71 5.53 1.91 6.37
C TYR A 71 4.92 0.51 6.46
N ILE A 72 3.81 0.27 5.78
CA ILE A 72 3.15 -1.04 5.79
C ILE A 72 4.03 -2.11 5.13
N GLN A 73 4.78 -1.75 4.09
CA GLN A 73 5.71 -2.65 3.42
C GLN A 73 6.79 -3.15 4.37
N SER A 74 7.34 -2.28 5.24
CA SER A 74 8.35 -2.67 6.22
C SER A 74 7.81 -3.67 7.25
N ILE A 75 6.55 -3.52 7.67
CA ILE A 75 5.90 -4.49 8.56
C ILE A 75 5.74 -5.83 7.85
N LEU A 76 5.24 -5.83 6.60
CA LEU A 76 5.04 -7.06 5.84
C LEU A 76 6.36 -7.79 5.55
N GLU A 77 7.43 -7.05 5.27
CA GLU A 77 8.78 -7.64 5.10
C GLU A 77 9.31 -8.24 6.41
N SER A 78 9.12 -7.55 7.54
CA SER A 78 9.52 -8.10 8.85
C SER A 78 8.77 -9.38 9.21
N GLU A 79 7.51 -9.49 8.79
CA GLU A 79 6.68 -10.70 8.95
C GLU A 79 6.93 -11.75 7.86
N LYS A 80 7.85 -11.49 6.91
CA LYS A 80 8.20 -12.39 5.78
C LYS A 80 7.00 -12.78 4.92
N VAL A 81 6.06 -11.87 4.73
CA VAL A 81 4.85 -12.08 3.94
C VAL A 81 4.98 -11.37 2.60
N LYS A 82 4.64 -12.06 1.52
CA LYS A 82 4.58 -11.48 0.18
C LYS A 82 3.43 -10.49 0.07
N TYR A 83 3.67 -9.39 -0.63
CA TYR A 83 2.66 -8.36 -0.85
C TYR A 83 2.75 -7.78 -2.27
N THR A 84 1.71 -7.07 -2.69
CA THR A 84 1.66 -6.36 -3.97
C THR A 84 2.29 -4.98 -3.83
N HIS A 85 2.66 -4.41 -4.99
CA HIS A 85 3.32 -3.11 -5.14
C HIS A 85 4.82 -3.13 -4.87
N SER A 86 5.41 -1.93 -4.85
CA SER A 86 6.85 -1.73 -4.67
C SER A 86 7.29 -1.98 -3.23
N GLY A 87 8.57 -2.30 -3.07
CA GLY A 87 9.18 -2.49 -1.75
C GLY A 87 9.37 -1.21 -0.96
N VAL A 88 9.91 -1.33 0.25
CA VAL A 88 10.06 -0.24 1.23
C VAL A 88 10.76 0.97 0.63
N LEU A 89 11.97 0.80 0.10
CA LEU A 89 12.77 1.93 -0.41
C LEU A 89 12.09 2.65 -1.58
N SER A 90 11.60 1.88 -2.56
CA SER A 90 10.93 2.46 -3.73
C SER A 90 9.67 3.22 -3.33
N SER A 91 8.87 2.69 -2.43
CA SER A 91 7.66 3.35 -1.93
C SER A 91 8.00 4.64 -1.18
N SER A 92 9.00 4.61 -0.30
CA SER A 92 9.42 5.79 0.47
C SER A 92 9.97 6.91 -0.39
N LEU A 93 10.69 6.59 -1.47
CA LEU A 93 11.18 7.58 -2.42
C LEU A 93 10.06 8.12 -3.32
N ALA A 94 9.16 7.23 -3.76
CA ALA A 94 8.12 7.58 -4.72
C ALA A 94 7.00 8.44 -4.13
N ILE A 95 6.70 8.30 -2.84
CA ILE A 95 5.67 9.12 -2.19
C ILE A 95 6.02 10.60 -2.14
N ASP A 96 7.31 10.95 -2.07
CA ASP A 96 7.79 12.31 -2.14
C ASP A 96 7.91 12.75 -3.60
N LYS A 97 7.04 13.67 -4.03
CA LYS A 97 6.98 14.15 -5.42
C LYS A 97 8.27 14.86 -5.85
N GLU A 98 8.94 15.57 -4.95
CA GLU A 98 10.21 16.24 -5.27
C GLU A 98 11.32 15.21 -5.49
N ILE A 99 11.43 14.22 -4.59
CA ILE A 99 12.44 13.17 -4.70
C ILE A 99 12.19 12.33 -5.96
N SER A 100 10.95 11.92 -6.23
CA SER A 100 10.57 11.18 -7.43
C SER A 100 11.01 11.92 -8.70
N LYS A 101 10.69 13.21 -8.80
CA LYS A 101 11.03 14.01 -9.97
C LYS A 101 12.54 14.20 -10.15
N LYS A 102 13.29 14.38 -9.05
CA LYS A 102 14.76 14.42 -9.11
C LYS A 102 15.33 13.10 -9.65
N ILE A 103 14.80 11.97 -9.23
CA ILE A 103 15.20 10.64 -9.72
C ILE A 103 14.85 10.50 -11.20
N PHE A 104 13.66 10.91 -11.63
CA PHE A 104 13.23 10.85 -13.03
C PHE A 104 14.14 11.67 -13.92
N ILE A 105 14.41 12.93 -13.55
CA ILE A 105 15.30 13.83 -14.31
C ILE A 105 16.70 13.25 -14.42
N LYS A 106 17.26 12.75 -13.30
CA LYS A 106 18.60 12.12 -13.29
C LYS A 106 18.69 10.93 -14.24
N ASN A 107 17.60 10.16 -14.36
CA ASN A 107 17.54 8.98 -15.23
C ASN A 107 16.95 9.26 -16.62
N LYS A 108 16.82 10.55 -17.01
CA LYS A 108 16.29 10.98 -18.31
C LYS A 108 14.87 10.47 -18.60
N ILE A 109 14.07 10.27 -17.55
CA ILE A 109 12.65 9.94 -17.66
C ILE A 109 11.87 11.24 -17.77
N LEU A 110 11.03 11.34 -18.79
CA LEU A 110 10.19 12.52 -19.01
C LEU A 110 9.25 12.74 -17.83
N THR A 111 9.26 13.94 -17.29
CA THR A 111 8.36 14.37 -16.20
C THR A 111 7.98 15.84 -16.42
N PRO A 112 6.75 16.26 -16.09
CA PRO A 112 6.36 17.65 -16.19
C PRO A 112 7.28 18.56 -15.35
N PRO A 113 7.55 19.79 -15.79
CA PRO A 113 8.29 20.76 -14.97
C PRO A 113 7.56 21.01 -13.65
N TYR A 114 8.32 21.35 -12.62
CA TYR A 114 7.78 21.62 -11.30
C TYR A 114 8.58 22.70 -10.60
N PHE A 115 7.97 23.27 -9.57
CA PHE A 115 8.63 24.16 -8.63
C PHE A 115 8.15 23.85 -7.22
N LYS A 116 8.98 24.15 -6.23
CA LYS A 116 8.71 23.91 -4.81
C LYS A 116 8.30 25.22 -4.13
N PHE A 117 7.15 25.20 -3.47
CA PHE A 117 6.76 26.25 -2.53
C PHE A 117 7.15 25.88 -1.11
N ILE A 118 7.74 26.84 -0.40
CA ILE A 118 7.97 26.73 1.02
C ILE A 118 7.03 27.74 1.70
N LEU A 119 5.97 27.24 2.31
CA LEU A 119 5.12 28.08 3.17
C LEU A 119 5.86 28.32 4.48
N LYS A 120 6.30 29.56 4.70
CA LYS A 120 6.73 29.96 6.04
C LYS A 120 5.49 30.01 6.92
N LYS A 121 5.52 29.30 8.04
CA LYS A 121 4.53 29.53 9.10
C LYS A 121 4.73 30.98 9.55
N ILE A 122 3.70 31.81 9.42
CA ILE A 122 3.61 33.13 10.04
C ILE A 122 3.39 32.95 11.54
#